data_a5d40819b5b244b1fe2ec42f8eacac2c
#
_entry.id   a5d40819b5b244b1fe2ec42f8eacac2c
#
_cell.length_a   1.000
_cell.length_b   1.000
_cell.length_c   1.000
_cell.angle_alpha   90.00
_cell.angle_beta   90.00
_cell.angle_gamma   90.00
#
_symmetry.space_group_name_H-M   'P 1'
#
loop_
_entity.id
_entity.type
_entity.pdbx_description
1 polymer ?
#
loop_
_entity_poly.entity_id
_entity_poly.type
_entity_poly.pdbx_seq_one_letter_code
_entity_poly.pdbx_strand_id
1 'polypeptide(L)'
;QLVAIDEFSTQTHDEIERVRTYPGIYDELLKIAATRGLILAQNDHAVAMAGFGHRYPSLAIWPLHAPAEPWEYSPEQLRGISDLVHAMHAATGAEVPCNEEWYYRPPSSSIPMRMRILIKWRISTIAGFEGGTRIYLNTIDPWSVHQRMLERLVVMRDECSIAQMKLGEECKVTPLLL
;
A
#
# COMPACT_ATOMS: atom_id res chain seq x y z
N GLN A 1 -16.30 4.03 9.17
CA GLN A 1 -17.50 3.19 9.12
C GLN A 1 -17.09 1.74 9.35
N LEU A 2 -17.75 1.05 10.31
CA LEU A 2 -17.55 -0.37 10.58
C LEU A 2 -18.81 -1.12 10.13
N VAL A 3 -18.62 -2.18 9.36
CA VAL A 3 -19.70 -3.07 8.90
C VAL A 3 -19.29 -4.50 9.22
N ALA A 4 -20.08 -5.18 10.06
CA ALA A 4 -19.91 -6.61 10.32
C ALA A 4 -20.47 -7.43 9.14
N ILE A 5 -19.68 -8.39 8.66
CA ILE A 5 -20.09 -9.32 7.59
C ILE A 5 -19.73 -10.75 8.01
N ASP A 6 -20.57 -11.70 7.67
CA ASP A 6 -20.38 -13.12 8.00
C ASP A 6 -19.50 -13.85 6.99
N GLU A 7 -19.31 -13.25 5.82
CA GLU A 7 -18.60 -13.87 4.69
C GLU A 7 -17.40 -13.02 4.26
N PHE A 8 -16.41 -13.66 3.65
CA PHE A 8 -15.35 -12.93 3.01
C PHE A 8 -15.86 -12.18 1.79
N SER A 9 -15.38 -10.96 1.60
CA SER A 9 -15.65 -10.25 0.35
C SER A 9 -15.11 -11.03 -0.86
N THR A 10 -15.69 -10.81 -2.03
CA THR A 10 -15.16 -11.39 -3.29
C THR A 10 -13.67 -11.09 -3.46
N GLN A 11 -13.24 -9.88 -3.11
CA GLN A 11 -11.83 -9.49 -3.19
C GLN A 11 -10.95 -10.34 -2.26
N THR A 12 -11.41 -10.65 -1.06
CA THR A 12 -10.68 -11.50 -0.11
C THR A 12 -10.61 -12.94 -0.63
N HIS A 13 -11.69 -13.46 -1.17
CA HIS A 13 -11.70 -14.78 -1.82
C HIS A 13 -10.71 -14.85 -2.99
N ASP A 14 -10.74 -13.89 -3.90
CA ASP A 14 -9.84 -13.83 -5.04
C ASP A 14 -8.38 -13.76 -4.61
N GLU A 15 -8.10 -13.03 -3.53
CA GLU A 15 -6.74 -12.93 -3.00
C GLU A 15 -6.27 -14.25 -2.37
N ILE A 16 -7.10 -14.91 -1.58
CA ILE A 16 -6.82 -16.24 -1.01
C ILE A 16 -6.46 -17.23 -2.13
N GLU A 17 -7.25 -17.27 -3.21
CA GLU A 17 -7.00 -18.16 -4.35
C GLU A 17 -5.70 -17.79 -5.09
N ARG A 18 -5.40 -16.51 -5.24
CA ARG A 18 -4.14 -16.07 -5.85
C ARG A 18 -2.92 -16.47 -5.02
N VAL A 19 -2.96 -16.25 -3.72
CA VAL A 19 -1.86 -16.63 -2.81
C VAL A 19 -1.71 -18.16 -2.77
N ARG A 20 -2.81 -18.91 -2.79
CA ARG A 20 -2.78 -20.37 -2.86
C ARG A 20 -2.12 -20.87 -4.15
N THR A 21 -2.43 -20.24 -5.28
CA THR A 21 -1.89 -20.61 -6.59
C THR A 21 -0.46 -20.12 -6.77
N TYR A 22 -0.12 -18.94 -6.22
CA TYR A 22 1.18 -18.30 -6.35
C TYR A 22 1.66 -17.79 -4.98
N PRO A 23 2.23 -18.66 -4.12
CA PRO A 23 2.64 -18.27 -2.76
C PRO A 23 3.61 -17.07 -2.70
N GLY A 24 4.48 -16.93 -3.70
CA GLY A 24 5.44 -15.81 -3.81
C GLY A 24 4.88 -14.51 -4.40
N ILE A 25 3.56 -14.39 -4.61
CA ILE A 25 2.98 -13.25 -5.33
C ILE A 25 3.34 -11.88 -4.71
N TYR A 26 3.40 -11.78 -3.39
CA TYR A 26 3.71 -10.52 -2.73
C TYR A 26 5.17 -10.09 -2.97
N ASP A 27 6.10 -11.03 -2.95
CA ASP A 27 7.51 -10.74 -3.20
C ASP A 27 7.75 -10.35 -4.66
N GLU A 28 7.05 -11.00 -5.60
CA GLU A 28 7.11 -10.61 -7.00
C GLU A 28 6.50 -9.22 -7.23
N LEU A 29 5.40 -8.87 -6.58
CA LEU A 29 4.81 -7.53 -6.67
C LEU A 29 5.75 -6.47 -6.09
N LEU A 30 6.40 -6.75 -4.96
CA LEU A 30 7.37 -5.84 -4.36
C LEU A 30 8.61 -5.68 -5.26
N LYS A 31 9.09 -6.76 -5.86
CA LYS A 31 10.18 -6.76 -6.83
C LYS A 31 9.82 -5.96 -8.08
N ILE A 32 8.59 -6.09 -8.58
CA ILE A 32 8.09 -5.26 -9.69
C ILE A 32 8.11 -3.79 -9.30
N ALA A 33 7.59 -3.42 -8.12
CA ALA A 33 7.62 -2.05 -7.64
C ALA A 33 9.04 -1.48 -7.58
N ALA A 34 9.99 -2.24 -7.03
CA ALA A 34 11.39 -1.84 -6.93
C ALA A 34 12.04 -1.69 -8.33
N THR A 35 11.88 -2.66 -9.21
CA THR A 35 12.48 -2.63 -10.55
C THR A 35 11.87 -1.58 -11.47
N ARG A 36 10.63 -1.15 -11.20
CA ARG A 36 9.94 -0.10 -11.95
C ARG A 36 10.10 1.29 -11.35
N GLY A 37 10.92 1.45 -10.28
CA GLY A 37 11.14 2.73 -9.65
C GLY A 37 9.90 3.31 -8.97
N LEU A 38 9.09 2.46 -8.33
CA LEU A 38 7.86 2.86 -7.67
C LEU A 38 7.98 2.95 -6.14
N ILE A 39 9.14 2.61 -5.58
CA ILE A 39 9.37 2.71 -4.13
C ILE A 39 9.52 4.16 -3.73
N LEU A 40 8.73 4.60 -2.76
CA LEU A 40 8.69 5.97 -2.25
C LEU A 40 9.52 6.15 -0.99
N ALA A 41 9.30 5.28 -0.01
CA ALA A 41 9.90 5.41 1.31
C ALA A 41 10.12 4.05 1.96
N GLN A 42 11.10 3.98 2.85
CA GLN A 42 11.39 2.76 3.62
C GLN A 42 11.97 3.13 4.98
N ASN A 43 11.54 2.42 6.01
CA ASN A 43 12.21 2.34 7.30
C ASN A 43 12.52 0.86 7.63
N ASP A 44 12.96 0.57 8.86
CA ASP A 44 13.34 -0.78 9.27
C ASP A 44 12.15 -1.76 9.36
N HIS A 45 10.91 -1.26 9.33
CA HIS A 45 9.71 -2.06 9.59
C HIS A 45 8.74 -2.14 8.41
N ALA A 46 8.78 -1.17 7.49
CA ALA A 46 7.86 -1.12 6.37
C ALA A 46 8.43 -0.39 5.15
N VAL A 47 7.79 -0.61 4.01
CA VAL A 47 8.06 0.06 2.74
C VAL A 47 6.78 0.69 2.20
N ALA A 48 6.89 1.88 1.65
CA ALA A 48 5.81 2.57 0.94
C ALA A 48 6.14 2.70 -0.55
N MET A 49 5.14 2.52 -1.40
CA MET A 49 5.28 2.59 -2.85
C MET A 49 4.08 3.25 -3.51
N ALA A 50 4.25 3.80 -4.70
CA ALA A 50 3.15 4.16 -5.57
C ALA A 50 2.40 2.88 -5.99
N GLY A 51 1.11 2.83 -5.73
CA GLY A 51 0.27 1.67 -6.02
C GLY A 51 0.07 1.49 -7.53
N PHE A 52 0.06 0.24 -7.97
CA PHE A 52 -0.20 -0.13 -9.35
C PHE A 52 -1.23 -1.26 -9.44
N GLY A 53 -1.92 -1.36 -10.58
CA GLY A 53 -2.98 -2.36 -10.75
C GLY A 53 -4.27 -2.05 -9.95
N HIS A 54 -4.40 -0.85 -9.40
CA HIS A 54 -5.58 -0.43 -8.65
C HIS A 54 -6.51 0.42 -9.51
N ARG A 55 -7.80 0.42 -9.13
CA ARG A 55 -8.85 1.22 -9.75
C ARG A 55 -8.59 2.73 -9.68
N TYR A 56 -7.97 3.19 -8.60
CA TYR A 56 -7.66 4.59 -8.32
C TYR A 56 -6.16 4.78 -8.17
N PRO A 57 -5.65 5.99 -8.42
CA PRO A 57 -4.30 6.34 -7.97
C PRO A 57 -4.18 6.03 -6.48
N SER A 58 -3.13 5.37 -6.09
CA SER A 58 -3.00 4.87 -4.72
C SER A 58 -1.56 4.83 -4.25
N LEU A 59 -1.42 4.77 -2.93
CA LEU A 59 -0.18 4.49 -2.23
C LEU A 59 -0.37 3.17 -1.48
N ALA A 60 0.67 2.36 -1.43
CA ALA A 60 0.64 1.10 -0.70
C ALA A 60 1.74 1.08 0.35
N ILE A 61 1.41 0.72 1.58
CA ILE A 61 2.37 0.53 2.68
C ILE A 61 2.35 -0.94 3.06
N TRP A 62 3.52 -1.57 2.99
CA TRP A 62 3.69 -2.99 3.27
C TRP A 62 4.69 -3.18 4.40
N PRO A 63 4.31 -3.84 5.51
CA PRO A 63 5.26 -4.27 6.53
C PRO A 63 6.31 -5.20 5.93
N LEU A 64 7.56 -5.06 6.37
CA LEU A 64 8.70 -5.88 5.92
C LEU A 64 8.76 -7.23 6.62
N HIS A 65 8.08 -7.38 7.77
CA HIS A 65 8.07 -8.62 8.53
C HIS A 65 6.96 -9.55 8.04
N ALA A 66 7.21 -10.85 8.14
CA ALA A 66 6.36 -11.93 7.65
C ALA A 66 4.91 -11.86 8.16
N PRO A 67 3.97 -12.55 7.53
CA PRO A 67 2.54 -12.28 7.66
C PRO A 67 2.11 -12.28 9.12
N ALA A 68 1.76 -11.10 9.60
CA ALA A 68 1.18 -10.90 10.90
C ALA A 68 -0.10 -10.10 10.74
N GLU A 69 -1.03 -10.40 11.57
CA GLU A 69 -2.21 -9.58 11.75
C GLU A 69 -1.83 -8.30 12.50
N PRO A 70 -2.59 -7.21 12.37
CA PRO A 70 -2.25 -5.93 12.99
C PRO A 70 -1.96 -6.01 14.50
N TRP A 71 -2.60 -6.93 15.19
CA TRP A 71 -2.44 -7.12 16.64
C TRP A 71 -1.22 -7.97 17.05
N GLU A 72 -0.48 -8.54 16.10
CA GLU A 72 0.73 -9.34 16.35
C GLU A 72 2.02 -8.53 16.26
N TYR A 73 1.95 -7.29 15.76
CA TYR A 73 3.11 -6.42 15.64
C TYR A 73 3.55 -5.84 17.00
N SER A 74 4.86 -5.74 17.19
CA SER A 74 5.41 -5.04 18.35
C SER A 74 5.11 -3.53 18.29
N PRO A 75 5.20 -2.81 19.41
CA PRO A 75 5.03 -1.35 19.41
C PRO A 75 5.98 -0.63 18.46
N GLU A 76 7.22 -1.10 18.32
CA GLU A 76 8.22 -0.52 17.41
C GLU A 76 7.83 -0.73 15.95
N GLN A 77 7.37 -1.93 15.62
CA GLN A 77 6.88 -2.26 14.27
C GLN A 77 5.66 -1.41 13.91
N LEU A 78 4.69 -1.31 14.83
CA LEU A 78 3.49 -0.48 14.63
C LEU A 78 3.86 0.99 14.46
N ARG A 79 4.83 1.49 15.23
CA ARG A 79 5.33 2.86 15.06
C ARG A 79 5.95 3.07 13.68
N GLY A 80 6.82 2.18 13.24
CA GLY A 80 7.44 2.29 11.92
C GLY A 80 6.42 2.23 10.77
N ILE A 81 5.39 1.39 10.88
CA ILE A 81 4.27 1.35 9.93
C ILE A 81 3.51 2.69 9.96
N SER A 82 3.17 3.16 11.18
CA SER A 82 2.43 4.42 11.39
C SER A 82 3.20 5.63 10.84
N ASP A 83 4.52 5.67 11.00
CA ASP A 83 5.36 6.75 10.46
C ASP A 83 5.26 6.85 8.93
N LEU A 84 5.24 5.70 8.23
CA LEU A 84 5.03 5.68 6.78
C LEU A 84 3.60 6.05 6.40
N VAL A 85 2.58 5.57 7.12
CA VAL A 85 1.18 5.96 6.90
C VAL A 85 1.02 7.47 7.06
N HIS A 86 1.57 8.04 8.15
CA HIS A 86 1.56 9.48 8.38
C HIS A 86 2.25 10.24 7.24
N ALA A 87 3.46 9.83 6.85
CA ALA A 87 4.20 10.48 5.78
C ALA A 87 3.43 10.45 4.44
N MET A 88 2.79 9.32 4.11
CA MET A 88 1.99 9.20 2.88
C MET A 88 0.75 10.10 2.92
N HIS A 89 0.03 10.18 4.04
CA HIS A 89 -1.10 11.10 4.16
C HIS A 89 -0.66 12.57 4.13
N ALA A 90 0.39 12.92 4.88
CA ALA A 90 0.91 14.28 4.92
C ALA A 90 1.36 14.75 3.52
N ALA A 91 2.10 13.91 2.79
CA ALA A 91 2.52 14.21 1.43
C ALA A 91 1.36 14.19 0.42
N THR A 92 0.30 13.41 0.63
CA THR A 92 -0.93 13.50 -0.17
C THR A 92 -1.56 14.87 -0.04
N GLY A 93 -1.63 15.40 1.17
CA GLY A 93 -2.20 16.72 1.50
C GLY A 93 -3.68 16.64 1.86
N ALA A 94 -4.12 17.58 2.69
CA ALA A 94 -5.48 17.61 3.25
C ALA A 94 -6.57 17.84 2.20
N GLU A 95 -6.21 18.39 1.03
CA GLU A 95 -7.15 18.70 -0.05
C GLU A 95 -7.54 17.48 -0.88
N VAL A 96 -6.79 16.37 -0.77
CA VAL A 96 -7.05 15.17 -1.55
C VAL A 96 -7.92 14.20 -0.74
N PRO A 97 -9.18 14.00 -1.11
CA PRO A 97 -10.03 13.02 -0.44
C PRO A 97 -9.49 11.61 -0.72
N CYS A 98 -9.30 10.83 0.33
CA CYS A 98 -8.79 9.46 0.19
C CYS A 98 -9.54 8.48 1.08
N ASN A 99 -9.45 7.21 0.71
CA ASN A 99 -9.81 6.08 1.55
C ASN A 99 -8.54 5.38 1.99
N GLU A 100 -8.46 5.04 3.28
CA GLU A 100 -7.46 4.15 3.82
C GLU A 100 -8.09 2.77 4.03
N GLU A 101 -7.47 1.73 3.49
CA GLU A 101 -7.96 0.37 3.53
C GLU A 101 -6.87 -0.55 4.05
N TRP A 102 -7.20 -1.36 5.06
CA TRP A 102 -6.30 -2.32 5.68
C TRP A 102 -6.67 -3.72 5.26
N TYR A 103 -5.73 -4.42 4.66
CA TYR A 103 -5.85 -5.81 4.25
C TYR A 103 -4.91 -6.66 5.09
N TYR A 104 -5.43 -7.72 5.68
CA TYR A 104 -4.68 -8.67 6.47
C TYR A 104 -5.36 -10.04 6.40
N ARG A 105 -4.69 -11.05 6.90
CA ARG A 105 -5.23 -12.41 6.90
C ARG A 105 -6.49 -12.48 7.77
N PRO A 106 -7.64 -12.94 7.24
CA PRO A 106 -8.81 -13.20 8.06
C PRO A 106 -8.51 -14.27 9.12
N PRO A 107 -9.00 -14.14 10.36
CA PRO A 107 -8.72 -15.09 11.45
C PRO A 107 -9.05 -16.55 11.12
N SER A 108 -10.05 -16.78 10.27
CA SER A 108 -10.48 -18.12 9.85
C SER A 108 -9.67 -18.69 8.67
N SER A 109 -8.73 -17.94 8.11
CA SER A 109 -7.89 -18.37 6.99
C SER A 109 -6.52 -18.85 7.47
N SER A 110 -6.08 -20.02 6.98
CA SER A 110 -4.71 -20.53 7.16
C SER A 110 -3.73 -20.07 6.07
N ILE A 111 -4.23 -19.35 5.05
CA ILE A 111 -3.40 -18.90 3.92
C ILE A 111 -2.54 -17.70 4.37
N PRO A 112 -1.21 -17.71 4.13
CA PRO A 112 -0.30 -16.67 4.59
C PRO A 112 -0.46 -15.38 3.74
N MET A 113 -1.49 -14.61 4.05
CA MET A 113 -1.71 -13.30 3.44
C MET A 113 -0.85 -12.25 4.13
N ARG A 114 -0.20 -11.38 3.34
CA ARG A 114 0.59 -10.27 3.89
C ARG A 114 -0.32 -9.07 4.21
N MET A 115 -0.10 -8.48 5.39
CA MET A 115 -0.74 -7.21 5.73
C MET A 115 -0.33 -6.12 4.73
N ARG A 116 -1.29 -5.30 4.33
CA ARG A 116 -1.09 -4.15 3.43
C ARG A 116 -2.03 -3.04 3.83
N ILE A 117 -1.57 -1.81 3.72
CA ILE A 117 -2.39 -0.61 3.85
C ILE A 117 -2.39 0.10 2.50
N LEU A 118 -3.58 0.42 1.98
CA LEU A 118 -3.75 1.15 0.74
C LEU A 118 -4.40 2.51 1.03
N ILE A 119 -3.79 3.58 0.52
CA ILE A 119 -4.37 4.92 0.54
C ILE A 119 -4.79 5.22 -0.90
N LYS A 120 -6.09 5.23 -1.16
CA LYS A 120 -6.66 5.43 -2.50
C LYS A 120 -7.18 6.86 -2.64
N TRP A 121 -6.69 7.59 -3.62
CA TRP A 121 -7.11 8.95 -3.91
C TRP A 121 -8.46 8.96 -4.63
N ARG A 122 -9.46 9.61 -4.04
CA ARG A 122 -10.81 9.70 -4.60
C ARG A 122 -10.95 10.93 -5.50
N ILE A 123 -10.12 11.00 -6.53
CA ILE A 123 -10.01 12.15 -7.44
C ILE A 123 -10.78 11.98 -8.75
N SER A 124 -11.39 10.84 -8.97
CA SER A 124 -12.23 10.56 -10.14
C SER A 124 -13.57 9.96 -9.73
N THR A 125 -14.60 10.27 -10.50
CA THR A 125 -15.95 9.69 -10.32
C THR A 125 -16.13 8.56 -11.32
N ILE A 126 -16.70 7.44 -10.88
CA ILE A 126 -17.09 6.35 -11.76
C ILE A 126 -18.21 6.84 -12.66
N ALA A 127 -18.02 6.73 -13.97
CA ALA A 127 -19.00 7.08 -14.99
C ALA A 127 -19.66 5.83 -15.59
N GLY A 128 -20.47 6.04 -16.62
CA GLY A 128 -21.26 4.96 -17.22
C GLY A 128 -20.41 3.85 -17.84
N PHE A 129 -19.24 4.17 -18.39
CA PHE A 129 -18.33 3.18 -18.95
C PHE A 129 -17.83 2.19 -17.91
N GLU A 130 -17.30 2.68 -16.79
CA GLU A 130 -16.78 1.85 -15.70
C GLU A 130 -17.91 1.06 -15.04
N GLY A 131 -19.08 1.69 -14.86
CA GLY A 131 -20.25 1.03 -14.28
C GLY A 131 -20.78 -0.11 -15.16
N GLY A 132 -20.82 0.09 -16.48
CA GLY A 132 -21.31 -0.89 -17.44
C GLY A 132 -20.33 -2.02 -17.75
N THR A 133 -19.05 -1.70 -17.89
CA THR A 133 -18.02 -2.65 -18.35
C THR A 133 -17.21 -3.27 -17.22
N ARG A 134 -17.19 -2.67 -16.03
CA ARG A 134 -16.27 -2.97 -14.91
C ARG A 134 -14.78 -2.82 -15.28
N ILE A 135 -14.49 -2.09 -16.35
CA ILE A 135 -13.15 -1.66 -16.72
C ILE A 135 -12.95 -0.25 -16.18
N TYR A 136 -11.91 -0.06 -15.36
CA TYR A 136 -11.66 1.20 -14.67
C TYR A 136 -10.51 1.94 -15.34
N LEU A 137 -10.73 3.20 -15.65
CA LEU A 137 -9.72 4.09 -16.22
C LEU A 137 -9.05 4.86 -15.09
N ASN A 138 -7.79 4.54 -14.82
CA ASN A 138 -6.98 5.33 -13.90
C ASN A 138 -6.36 6.49 -14.68
N THR A 139 -6.69 7.72 -14.32
CA THR A 139 -6.26 8.92 -15.03
C THR A 139 -4.86 9.41 -14.66
N ILE A 140 -4.28 8.86 -13.60
CA ILE A 140 -2.92 9.18 -13.15
C ILE A 140 -2.14 7.87 -13.03
N ASP A 141 -1.08 7.77 -13.80
CA ASP A 141 -0.21 6.59 -13.77
C ASP A 141 0.64 6.53 -12.48
N PRO A 142 1.14 5.34 -12.10
CA PRO A 142 1.92 5.17 -10.86
C PRO A 142 3.21 6.00 -10.81
N TRP A 143 3.86 6.26 -11.92
CA TRP A 143 5.09 7.05 -11.96
C TRP A 143 4.81 8.53 -11.69
N SER A 144 3.71 9.07 -12.22
CA SER A 144 3.25 10.43 -11.91
C SER A 144 2.89 10.57 -10.43
N VAL A 145 2.25 9.54 -9.82
CA VAL A 145 2.00 9.49 -8.38
C VAL A 145 3.34 9.47 -7.62
N HIS A 146 4.27 8.60 -8.04
CA HIS A 146 5.58 8.46 -7.41
C HIS A 146 6.34 9.79 -7.42
N GLN A 147 6.48 10.42 -8.58
CA GLN A 147 7.22 11.68 -8.71
C GLN A 147 6.64 12.75 -7.78
N ARG A 148 5.33 12.99 -7.86
CA ARG A 148 4.65 13.98 -7.03
C ARG A 148 4.84 13.74 -5.54
N MET A 149 4.76 12.49 -5.11
CA MET A 149 4.91 12.11 -3.71
C MET A 149 6.34 12.28 -3.25
N LEU A 150 7.31 11.81 -4.04
CA LEU A 150 8.73 11.86 -3.67
C LEU A 150 9.22 13.29 -3.49
N GLU A 151 8.85 14.20 -4.41
CA GLU A 151 9.20 15.63 -4.30
C GLU A 151 8.72 16.22 -2.96
N ARG A 152 7.50 15.92 -2.56
CA ARG A 152 6.93 16.41 -1.30
C ARG A 152 7.57 15.75 -0.06
N LEU A 153 7.79 14.44 -0.12
CA LEU A 153 8.41 13.69 0.98
C LEU A 153 9.83 14.18 1.29
N VAL A 154 10.63 14.51 0.27
CA VAL A 154 11.97 15.06 0.45
C VAL A 154 11.91 16.38 1.21
N VAL A 155 11.06 17.32 0.78
CA VAL A 155 10.87 18.59 1.46
C VAL A 155 10.43 18.39 2.91
N MET A 156 9.42 17.56 3.14
CA MET A 156 8.86 17.31 4.47
C MET A 156 9.85 16.63 5.42
N ARG A 157 10.71 15.73 4.90
CA ARG A 157 11.78 15.12 5.68
C ARG A 157 12.83 16.16 6.09
N ASP A 158 13.23 17.00 5.15
CA ASP A 158 14.25 18.04 5.39
C ASP A 158 13.74 19.12 6.38
N GLU A 159 12.44 19.41 6.36
CA GLU A 159 11.76 20.28 7.33
C GLU A 159 11.45 19.60 8.67
N CYS A 160 11.77 18.32 8.83
CA CYS A 160 11.44 17.52 10.01
C CYS A 160 9.93 17.46 10.32
N SER A 161 9.06 17.62 9.33
CA SER A 161 7.61 17.53 9.48
C SER A 161 7.08 16.08 9.40
N ILE A 162 7.93 15.15 8.97
CA ILE A 162 7.70 13.69 9.01
C ILE A 162 8.89 12.99 9.69
N ALA A 163 8.70 11.74 10.10
CA ALA A 163 9.77 10.92 10.66
C ALA A 163 10.92 10.72 9.66
N GLN A 164 12.14 10.55 10.17
CA GLN A 164 13.30 10.22 9.33
C GLN A 164 13.14 8.83 8.71
N MET A 165 13.33 8.76 7.40
CA MET A 165 13.18 7.54 6.63
C MET A 165 14.01 7.63 5.32
N LYS A 166 14.31 6.49 4.72
CA LYS A 166 14.90 6.44 3.38
C LYS A 166 13.86 6.79 2.34
N LEU A 167 14.23 7.55 1.31
CA LEU A 167 13.35 7.98 0.24
C LEU A 167 13.90 7.59 -1.14
N GLY A 168 13.02 7.18 -2.05
CA GLY A 168 13.36 6.89 -3.44
C GLY A 168 14.54 5.92 -3.58
N GLU A 169 15.61 6.36 -4.20
CA GLU A 169 16.82 5.54 -4.47
C GLU A 169 17.62 5.17 -3.21
N GLU A 170 17.39 5.83 -2.08
CA GLU A 170 17.99 5.43 -0.80
C GLU A 170 17.40 4.10 -0.28
N CYS A 171 16.22 3.73 -0.75
CA CYS A 171 15.51 2.52 -0.33
C CYS A 171 16.18 1.27 -0.90
N LYS A 172 16.46 0.30 -0.02
CA LYS A 172 17.00 -1.01 -0.41
C LYS A 172 15.96 -2.06 -0.09
N VAL A 173 15.07 -2.30 -1.05
CA VAL A 173 14.02 -3.31 -0.91
C VAL A 173 14.61 -4.66 -1.33
N THR A 174 14.86 -5.52 -0.36
CA THR A 174 15.20 -6.92 -0.62
C THR A 174 13.91 -7.71 -0.53
N PRO A 175 13.54 -8.53 -1.54
CA PRO A 175 12.42 -9.45 -1.42
C PRO A 175 12.61 -10.30 -0.17
N LEU A 176 11.61 -10.31 0.70
CA LEU A 176 11.65 -11.17 1.88
C LEU A 176 11.52 -12.63 1.40
N LEU A 177 12.50 -13.44 1.70
CA LEU A 177 12.35 -14.88 1.61
C LEU A 177 11.31 -15.30 2.65
N LEU A 178 10.20 -15.85 2.19
CA LEU A 178 9.23 -16.56 3.03
C LEU A 178 9.83 -17.86 3.55
#